data_b552ef160b8f74cccb6bd174847df9cb
#
_entry.id   b552ef160b8f74cccb6bd174847df9cb
#
_cell.length_a   1.000
_cell.length_b   1.000
_cell.length_c   1.000
_cell.angle_alpha   90.00
_cell.angle_beta   90.00
_cell.angle_gamma   90.00
#
_symmetry.space_group_name_H-M   'P 1'
#
loop_
_entity.id
_entity.type
_entity.pdbx_description
1 polymer ?
#
loop_
_entity_poly.entity_id
_entity_poly.type
_entity_poly.pdbx_seq_one_letter_code
_entity_poly.pdbx_strand_id
1 'polypeptide(L)'
;MTEQMDSTAQLVGYESWNSEQLADYFENQGLGDYREVLMYHRITGKIAPQLTDNDLKDMGIKIVGDRCRFRHQLLVLGRKARQIQRNKLIWSGKERVFFGCPEWALNTCCGLFPEDPSTYKLTNNHLKIRVVEPARCGPIRLCCCAKYSVNNIDLSQVDDVDMEGLPAPFLQQCFCCADGKEILDISTKEGNFDIVVQRGDGDRVSTLIMNQVEESQMMERD
;
A
#
# COMPACT_ATOMS: atom_id res chain seq x y z
N MET A 1 -8.89 2.70 20.03
CA MET A 1 -8.50 2.41 18.62
C MET A 1 -8.14 3.67 17.82
N THR A 2 -8.54 4.84 18.26
CA THR A 2 -8.28 6.16 17.61
C THR A 2 -6.89 6.73 17.94
N GLU A 3 -6.33 6.50 19.12
CA GLU A 3 -5.00 7.01 19.51
C GLU A 3 -3.82 6.35 18.76
N GLN A 4 -3.95 5.09 18.35
CA GLN A 4 -2.89 4.41 17.58
C GLN A 4 -2.80 4.87 16.13
N MET A 5 -3.89 5.35 15.52
CA MET A 5 -3.85 5.87 14.14
C MET A 5 -3.19 7.24 14.07
N ASP A 6 -3.35 8.07 15.09
CA ASP A 6 -2.78 9.43 15.12
C ASP A 6 -1.24 9.39 15.30
N SER A 7 -0.74 8.51 16.16
CA SER A 7 0.70 8.32 16.36
C SER A 7 1.42 7.76 15.12
N THR A 8 0.72 6.97 14.30
CA THR A 8 1.28 6.34 13.10
C THR A 8 1.41 7.36 11.97
N ALA A 9 0.43 8.26 11.83
CA ALA A 9 0.47 9.33 10.83
C ALA A 9 1.59 10.35 11.12
N GLN A 10 1.88 10.62 12.39
CA GLN A 10 2.97 11.51 12.80
C GLN A 10 4.36 10.95 12.43
N LEU A 11 4.54 9.63 12.45
CA LEU A 11 5.82 9.00 12.13
C LEU A 11 6.21 9.07 10.64
N VAL A 12 5.24 9.21 9.73
CA VAL A 12 5.49 9.29 8.27
C VAL A 12 6.25 10.56 7.88
N GLY A 13 6.14 11.61 8.66
CA GLY A 13 6.76 12.90 8.36
C GLY A 13 7.84 13.31 9.36
N TYR A 14 8.50 12.37 10.04
CA TYR A 14 9.48 12.72 11.08
C TYR A 14 10.60 13.63 10.59
N GLU A 15 10.93 13.60 9.31
CA GLU A 15 11.94 14.50 8.72
C GLU A 15 11.51 15.97 8.77
N SER A 16 10.21 16.24 8.81
CA SER A 16 9.67 17.60 8.95
C SER A 16 9.53 18.05 10.41
N TRP A 17 9.82 17.17 11.36
CA TRP A 17 9.71 17.53 12.77
C TRP A 17 10.65 18.64 13.17
N ASN A 18 10.14 19.58 13.92
CA ASN A 18 10.95 20.58 14.60
C ASN A 18 11.65 19.97 15.84
N SER A 19 12.52 20.74 16.48
CA SER A 19 13.27 20.26 17.65
C SER A 19 12.37 19.90 18.83
N GLU A 20 11.22 20.53 18.98
CA GLU A 20 10.27 20.28 20.05
C GLU A 20 9.57 18.93 19.85
N GLN A 21 9.05 18.68 18.67
CA GLN A 21 8.39 17.41 18.32
C GLN A 21 9.35 16.22 18.43
N LEU A 22 10.60 16.42 18.04
CA LEU A 22 11.64 15.40 18.16
C LEU A 22 11.97 15.16 19.65
N ALA A 23 12.05 16.21 20.45
CA ALA A 23 12.29 16.09 21.90
C ALA A 23 11.13 15.38 22.62
N ASP A 24 9.89 15.67 22.24
CA ASP A 24 8.70 14.97 22.74
C ASP A 24 8.75 13.47 22.41
N TYR A 25 9.18 13.13 21.20
CA TYR A 25 9.36 11.72 20.83
C TYR A 25 10.40 11.04 21.70
N PHE A 26 11.57 11.66 21.94
CA PHE A 26 12.62 11.08 22.79
C PHE A 26 12.23 11.02 24.27
N GLU A 27 11.45 11.98 24.75
CA GLU A 27 10.86 11.96 26.09
C GLU A 27 9.97 10.72 26.28
N ASN A 28 9.11 10.43 25.31
CA ASN A 28 8.27 9.23 25.31
C ASN A 28 9.08 7.92 25.21
N GLN A 29 10.34 7.97 24.77
CA GLN A 29 11.26 6.83 24.75
C GLN A 29 12.15 6.75 26.02
N GLY A 30 11.87 7.56 27.03
CA GLY A 30 12.63 7.57 28.30
C GLY A 30 13.97 8.29 28.23
N LEU A 31 14.11 9.23 27.29
CA LEU A 31 15.29 10.10 27.13
C LEU A 31 14.94 11.59 27.38
N GLY A 32 13.96 11.84 28.21
CA GLY A 32 13.45 13.18 28.52
C GLY A 32 14.48 14.12 29.15
N ASP A 33 15.46 13.58 29.86
CA ASP A 33 16.55 14.35 30.50
C ASP A 33 17.36 15.18 29.47
N TYR A 34 17.31 14.80 28.21
CA TYR A 34 18.04 15.48 27.13
C TYR A 34 17.17 16.41 26.27
N ARG A 35 15.92 16.66 26.70
CA ARG A 35 14.98 17.55 25.99
C ARG A 35 15.58 18.93 25.73
N GLU A 36 16.11 19.55 26.77
CA GLU A 36 16.73 20.89 26.70
C GLU A 36 17.96 20.91 25.78
N VAL A 37 18.72 19.83 25.79
CA VAL A 37 19.91 19.69 24.93
C VAL A 37 19.50 19.65 23.45
N LEU A 38 18.50 18.85 23.11
CA LEU A 38 18.00 18.76 21.73
C LEU A 38 17.43 20.09 21.24
N MET A 39 16.70 20.80 22.09
CA MET A 39 16.15 22.12 21.78
C MET A 39 17.24 23.19 21.64
N TYR A 40 18.23 23.19 22.54
CA TYR A 40 19.36 24.12 22.49
C TYR A 40 20.18 23.98 21.20
N HIS A 41 20.48 22.75 20.80
CA HIS A 41 21.20 22.46 19.54
C HIS A 41 20.32 22.47 18.30
N ARG A 42 19.01 22.78 18.44
CA ARG A 42 18.03 22.86 17.34
C ARG A 42 18.02 21.62 16.46
N ILE A 43 18.09 20.45 17.07
CA ILE A 43 18.07 19.19 16.33
C ILE A 43 16.65 18.94 15.79
N THR A 44 16.56 18.86 14.47
CA THR A 44 15.29 18.56 13.76
C THR A 44 15.26 17.12 13.28
N GLY A 45 14.09 16.62 12.92
CA GLY A 45 13.94 15.27 12.38
C GLY A 45 14.81 15.00 11.15
N LYS A 46 15.07 16.02 10.32
CA LYS A 46 15.95 15.91 9.15
C LYS A 46 17.42 15.74 9.50
N ILE A 47 17.88 16.38 10.58
CA ILE A 47 19.29 16.36 11.01
C ILE A 47 19.57 15.13 11.89
N ALA A 48 18.59 14.73 12.67
CA ALA A 48 18.73 13.68 13.68
C ALA A 48 19.37 12.36 13.16
N PRO A 49 19.02 11.83 11.96
CA PRO A 49 19.65 10.61 11.44
C PRO A 49 21.14 10.75 11.12
N GLN A 50 21.63 11.98 10.95
CA GLN A 50 23.03 12.27 10.59
C GLN A 50 23.94 12.39 11.82
N LEU A 51 23.37 12.44 13.04
CA LEU A 51 24.12 12.57 14.27
C LEU A 51 25.02 11.35 14.51
N THR A 52 26.30 11.63 14.68
CA THR A 52 27.32 10.63 15.06
C THR A 52 27.44 10.50 16.59
N ASP A 53 28.14 9.48 17.07
CA ASP A 53 28.43 9.34 18.50
C ASP A 53 29.23 10.51 19.05
N ASN A 54 30.13 11.09 18.24
CA ASN A 54 30.92 12.26 18.62
C ASN A 54 30.01 13.49 18.77
N ASP A 55 29.10 13.72 17.83
CA ASP A 55 28.15 14.84 17.92
C ASP A 55 27.31 14.75 19.20
N LEU A 56 26.78 13.57 19.51
CA LEU A 56 26.02 13.35 20.74
C LEU A 56 26.87 13.63 22.01
N LYS A 57 28.15 13.26 21.97
CA LYS A 57 29.09 13.54 23.06
C LYS A 57 29.36 15.06 23.19
N ASP A 58 29.55 15.75 22.08
CA ASP A 58 29.81 17.19 22.03
C ASP A 58 28.59 18.01 22.45
N MET A 59 27.39 17.51 22.18
CA MET A 59 26.13 18.05 22.69
C MET A 59 25.99 17.90 24.23
N GLY A 60 26.88 17.17 24.89
CA GLY A 60 26.85 16.98 26.34
C GLY A 60 26.22 15.68 26.82
N ILE A 61 25.86 14.76 25.93
CA ILE A 61 25.38 13.43 26.29
C ILE A 61 26.58 12.54 26.65
N LYS A 62 27.03 12.66 27.90
CA LYS A 62 28.25 12.00 28.37
C LYS A 62 28.11 10.50 28.57
N ILE A 63 26.90 10.03 28.90
CA ILE A 63 26.62 8.63 29.21
C ILE A 63 26.60 7.81 27.92
N VAL A 64 27.52 6.86 27.79
CA VAL A 64 27.64 6.02 26.60
C VAL A 64 26.34 5.22 26.33
N GLY A 65 25.73 4.70 27.40
CA GLY A 65 24.47 3.94 27.27
C GLY A 65 23.33 4.77 26.67
N ASP A 66 23.25 6.04 27.04
CA ASP A 66 22.21 6.93 26.49
C ASP A 66 22.49 7.30 25.04
N ARG A 67 23.75 7.54 24.67
CA ARG A 67 24.11 7.72 23.24
C ARG A 67 23.74 6.51 22.39
N CYS A 68 24.00 5.30 22.90
CA CYS A 68 23.57 4.07 22.22
C CYS A 68 22.04 3.99 22.09
N ARG A 69 21.28 4.38 23.13
CA ARG A 69 19.82 4.44 23.10
C ARG A 69 19.32 5.45 22.07
N PHE A 70 19.91 6.66 22.04
CA PHE A 70 19.58 7.68 21.01
C PHE A 70 19.73 7.12 19.61
N ARG A 71 20.89 6.57 19.29
CA ARG A 71 21.16 6.01 17.95
C ARG A 71 20.22 4.86 17.62
N HIS A 72 19.95 3.99 18.59
CA HIS A 72 18.98 2.91 18.42
C HIS A 72 17.58 3.44 18.11
N GLN A 73 17.10 4.42 18.87
CA GLN A 73 15.78 5.03 18.64
C GLN A 73 15.68 5.74 17.27
N LEU A 74 16.73 6.43 16.85
CA LEU A 74 16.78 7.02 15.51
C LEU A 74 16.69 5.97 14.40
N LEU A 75 17.38 4.85 14.54
CA LEU A 75 17.28 3.72 13.61
C LEU A 75 15.87 3.10 13.60
N VAL A 76 15.25 2.95 14.78
CA VAL A 76 13.88 2.43 14.92
C VAL A 76 12.88 3.39 14.27
N LEU A 77 13.03 4.69 14.52
CA LEU A 77 12.19 5.73 13.94
C LEU A 77 12.25 5.70 12.40
N GLY A 78 13.46 5.69 11.84
CA GLY A 78 13.66 5.63 10.39
C GLY A 78 13.13 4.33 9.76
N ARG A 79 13.24 3.18 10.46
CA ARG A 79 12.65 1.91 9.99
C ARG A 79 11.13 1.95 10.00
N LYS A 80 10.52 2.45 11.07
CA LYS A 80 9.06 2.58 11.18
C LYS A 80 8.50 3.52 10.12
N ALA A 81 9.13 4.69 9.94
CA ALA A 81 8.72 5.65 8.93
C ALA A 81 8.77 5.06 7.52
N ARG A 82 9.87 4.38 7.16
CA ARG A 82 9.99 3.67 5.87
C ARG A 82 8.94 2.57 5.71
N GLN A 83 8.67 1.80 6.75
CA GLN A 83 7.65 0.74 6.70
C GLN A 83 6.24 1.31 6.49
N ILE A 84 5.91 2.41 7.15
CA ILE A 84 4.61 3.08 6.99
C ILE A 84 4.49 3.64 5.57
N GLN A 85 5.53 4.29 5.06
CA GLN A 85 5.57 4.81 3.70
C GLN A 85 5.40 3.69 2.66
N ARG A 86 6.09 2.56 2.83
CA ARG A 86 5.97 1.38 1.95
C ARG A 86 4.55 0.80 1.94
N ASN A 87 3.86 0.82 3.07
CA ASN A 87 2.50 0.29 3.22
C ASN A 87 1.40 1.32 2.93
N LYS A 88 1.76 2.54 2.51
CA LYS A 88 0.77 3.56 2.17
C LYS A 88 -0.08 3.07 0.99
N LEU A 89 -1.40 3.03 1.20
CA LEU A 89 -2.35 2.67 0.16
C LEU A 89 -2.43 3.79 -0.87
N ILE A 90 -2.16 3.46 -2.13
CA ILE A 90 -2.23 4.40 -3.27
C ILE A 90 -3.55 4.24 -3.97
N TRP A 91 -3.93 3.00 -4.25
CA TRP A 91 -5.16 2.67 -4.94
C TRP A 91 -5.78 1.39 -4.40
N SER A 92 -7.10 1.33 -4.44
CA SER A 92 -7.84 0.09 -4.18
C SER A 92 -8.97 -0.03 -5.18
N GLY A 93 -9.12 -1.22 -5.74
CA GLY A 93 -10.15 -1.55 -6.70
C GLY A 93 -10.86 -2.85 -6.38
N LYS A 94 -11.98 -3.05 -7.05
CA LYS A 94 -12.72 -4.31 -7.05
C LYS A 94 -12.85 -4.80 -8.48
N GLU A 95 -12.84 -6.11 -8.63
CA GLU A 95 -13.06 -6.76 -9.92
C GLU A 95 -14.41 -6.38 -10.51
N ARG A 96 -14.44 -6.07 -11.78
CA ARG A 96 -15.68 -5.95 -12.54
C ARG A 96 -16.14 -7.34 -12.97
N VAL A 97 -16.99 -7.97 -12.17
CA VAL A 97 -17.44 -9.36 -12.38
C VAL A 97 -18.34 -9.48 -13.60
N PHE A 98 -19.32 -8.58 -13.78
CA PHE A 98 -20.35 -8.65 -14.80
C PHE A 98 -20.22 -7.54 -15.85
N PHE A 99 -20.61 -7.81 -17.07
CA PHE A 99 -20.64 -6.81 -18.14
C PHE A 99 -21.83 -5.84 -17.98
N GLY A 100 -22.95 -6.28 -17.40
CA GLY A 100 -24.11 -5.42 -17.22
C GLY A 100 -25.25 -6.04 -16.41
N CYS A 101 -26.34 -5.29 -16.30
CA CYS A 101 -27.52 -5.67 -15.50
C CYS A 101 -28.12 -7.05 -15.83
N PRO A 102 -28.24 -7.47 -17.10
CA PRO A 102 -28.82 -8.79 -17.41
C PRO A 102 -27.97 -9.95 -16.86
N GLU A 103 -26.66 -9.87 -17.02
CA GLU A 103 -25.73 -10.88 -16.51
C GLU A 103 -25.70 -10.88 -14.98
N TRP A 104 -25.68 -9.70 -14.38
CA TRP A 104 -25.79 -9.52 -12.94
C TRP A 104 -27.06 -10.13 -12.37
N ALA A 105 -28.22 -9.80 -12.95
CA ALA A 105 -29.52 -10.32 -12.48
C ALA A 105 -29.62 -11.84 -12.54
N LEU A 106 -29.12 -12.45 -13.61
CA LEU A 106 -29.12 -13.91 -13.78
C LEU A 106 -28.17 -14.60 -12.79
N ASN A 107 -26.95 -14.07 -12.62
CA ASN A 107 -25.96 -14.71 -11.78
C ASN A 107 -26.15 -14.46 -10.29
N THR A 108 -26.79 -13.35 -9.89
CA THR A 108 -27.08 -13.02 -8.49
C THR A 108 -28.53 -13.34 -8.09
N CYS A 109 -29.35 -13.91 -8.99
CA CYS A 109 -30.80 -14.04 -8.80
C CYS A 109 -31.45 -12.72 -8.34
N CYS A 110 -31.17 -11.63 -9.10
CA CYS A 110 -31.63 -10.28 -8.77
C CYS A 110 -31.18 -9.76 -7.39
N GLY A 111 -29.96 -10.14 -6.99
CA GLY A 111 -29.35 -9.68 -5.74
C GLY A 111 -29.54 -10.57 -4.52
N LEU A 112 -30.14 -11.75 -4.68
CA LEU A 112 -30.26 -12.73 -3.59
C LEU A 112 -28.92 -13.37 -3.22
N PHE A 113 -27.96 -13.44 -4.17
CA PHE A 113 -26.63 -13.99 -3.94
C PHE A 113 -25.58 -12.87 -3.98
N PRO A 114 -24.58 -12.92 -3.10
CA PRO A 114 -23.50 -11.92 -3.06
C PRO A 114 -22.63 -11.99 -4.31
N GLU A 115 -22.09 -10.86 -4.73
CA GLU A 115 -21.20 -10.75 -5.89
C GLU A 115 -19.79 -11.28 -5.63
N ASP A 116 -19.31 -11.22 -4.41
CA ASP A 116 -17.96 -11.62 -3.97
C ASP A 116 -16.84 -11.29 -5.00
N PRO A 117 -16.66 -10.03 -5.38
CA PRO A 117 -15.65 -9.64 -6.34
C PRO A 117 -14.24 -9.81 -5.76
N SER A 118 -13.28 -10.14 -6.61
CA SER A 118 -11.87 -10.04 -6.26
C SER A 118 -11.51 -8.60 -5.90
N THR A 119 -10.56 -8.41 -5.02
CA THR A 119 -10.17 -7.07 -4.55
C THR A 119 -8.68 -6.83 -4.74
N TYR A 120 -8.37 -5.62 -5.16
CA TYR A 120 -7.03 -5.18 -5.49
C TYR A 120 -6.60 -4.04 -4.58
N LYS A 121 -5.35 -4.04 -4.12
CA LYS A 121 -4.77 -2.97 -3.31
C LYS A 121 -3.34 -2.71 -3.75
N LEU A 122 -3.10 -1.51 -4.25
CA LEU A 122 -1.78 -1.03 -4.61
C LEU A 122 -1.23 -0.19 -3.45
N THR A 123 -0.06 -0.55 -2.98
CA THR A 123 0.74 0.21 -2.02
C THR A 123 2.03 0.66 -2.67
N ASN A 124 2.84 1.45 -2.00
CA ASN A 124 4.11 1.93 -2.56
C ASN A 124 5.08 0.81 -2.99
N ASN A 125 4.97 -0.37 -2.41
CA ASN A 125 5.94 -1.44 -2.67
C ASN A 125 5.30 -2.77 -3.10
N HIS A 126 4.01 -2.94 -2.87
CA HIS A 126 3.33 -4.21 -3.13
C HIS A 126 1.98 -4.01 -3.79
N LEU A 127 1.68 -4.90 -4.70
CA LEU A 127 0.34 -5.09 -5.25
C LEU A 127 -0.27 -6.34 -4.62
N LYS A 128 -1.34 -6.16 -3.87
CA LYS A 128 -2.07 -7.25 -3.24
C LYS A 128 -3.33 -7.56 -4.02
N ILE A 129 -3.41 -8.77 -4.56
CA ILE A 129 -4.53 -9.29 -5.31
C ILE A 129 -5.22 -10.36 -4.45
N ARG A 130 -6.44 -10.12 -4.06
CA ARG A 130 -7.29 -11.13 -3.42
C ARG A 130 -8.27 -11.64 -4.47
N VAL A 131 -7.98 -12.82 -5.02
CA VAL A 131 -8.85 -13.50 -5.96
C VAL A 131 -9.90 -14.30 -5.19
N VAL A 132 -11.16 -14.17 -5.57
CA VAL A 132 -12.29 -14.93 -5.03
C VAL A 132 -12.82 -15.85 -6.12
N GLU A 133 -12.71 -17.15 -5.89
CA GLU A 133 -13.24 -18.19 -6.77
C GLU A 133 -14.56 -18.69 -6.17
N PRO A 134 -15.72 -18.26 -6.69
CA PRO A 134 -17.00 -18.77 -6.20
C PRO A 134 -17.15 -20.24 -6.58
N ALA A 135 -17.60 -21.07 -5.63
CA ALA A 135 -17.97 -22.42 -5.95
C ALA A 135 -19.13 -22.41 -6.95
N ARG A 136 -19.08 -23.28 -7.95
CA ARG A 136 -20.09 -23.38 -9.00
C ARG A 136 -20.68 -24.77 -9.04
N CYS A 137 -22.01 -24.85 -9.16
CA CYS A 137 -22.70 -26.06 -9.53
C CYS A 137 -23.34 -25.86 -10.90
N GLY A 138 -22.60 -26.24 -11.96
CA GLY A 138 -22.97 -25.89 -13.34
C GLY A 138 -22.94 -24.37 -13.56
N PRO A 139 -24.03 -23.76 -14.10
CA PRO A 139 -24.11 -22.31 -14.29
C PRO A 139 -24.39 -21.50 -13.03
N ILE A 140 -24.78 -22.17 -11.92
CA ILE A 140 -25.21 -21.50 -10.67
C ILE A 140 -24.02 -21.30 -9.74
N ARG A 141 -23.82 -20.06 -9.25
CA ARG A 141 -22.85 -19.74 -8.20
C ARG A 141 -23.41 -20.12 -6.83
N LEU A 142 -22.64 -20.83 -6.03
CA LEU A 142 -22.97 -21.18 -4.65
C LEU A 142 -22.42 -20.13 -3.70
N CYS A 143 -23.30 -19.46 -2.97
CA CYS A 143 -22.94 -18.35 -2.08
C CYS A 143 -22.16 -18.73 -0.82
N CYS A 144 -22.11 -20.01 -0.46
CA CYS A 144 -21.58 -20.45 0.84
C CYS A 144 -20.18 -21.08 0.80
N CYS A 145 -19.56 -21.22 -0.37
CA CYS A 145 -18.32 -21.99 -0.52
C CYS A 145 -17.29 -21.29 -1.43
N ALA A 146 -17.16 -19.97 -1.32
CA ALA A 146 -16.14 -19.26 -2.08
C ALA A 146 -14.74 -19.57 -1.54
N LYS A 147 -13.84 -20.05 -2.41
CA LYS A 147 -12.42 -20.15 -2.12
C LYS A 147 -11.77 -18.80 -2.43
N TYR A 148 -10.87 -18.37 -1.59
CA TYR A 148 -10.07 -17.16 -1.86
C TYR A 148 -8.58 -17.48 -1.81
N SER A 149 -7.84 -16.83 -2.67
CA SER A 149 -6.38 -16.80 -2.63
C SER A 149 -5.91 -15.34 -2.51
N VAL A 150 -4.78 -15.14 -1.90
CA VAL A 150 -4.18 -13.81 -1.74
C VAL A 150 -2.77 -13.86 -2.28
N ASN A 151 -2.54 -13.13 -3.35
CA ASN A 151 -1.22 -12.96 -3.95
C ASN A 151 -0.68 -11.59 -3.55
N ASN A 152 0.56 -11.57 -3.12
CA ASN A 152 1.27 -10.37 -2.70
C ASN A 152 2.47 -10.21 -3.63
N ILE A 153 2.36 -9.34 -4.61
CA ILE A 153 3.34 -9.13 -5.66
C ILE A 153 4.24 -7.97 -5.22
N ASP A 154 5.55 -8.21 -5.19
CA ASP A 154 6.51 -7.13 -4.99
C ASP A 154 6.67 -6.35 -6.30
N LEU A 155 6.49 -5.04 -6.25
CA LEU A 155 6.55 -4.19 -7.45
C LEU A 155 7.94 -4.16 -8.08
N SER A 156 9.00 -4.42 -7.32
CA SER A 156 10.34 -4.54 -7.87
C SER A 156 10.53 -5.74 -8.82
N GLN A 157 9.64 -6.73 -8.73
CA GLN A 157 9.66 -7.94 -9.56
C GLN A 157 8.75 -7.85 -10.79
N VAL A 158 8.00 -6.77 -10.94
CA VAL A 158 7.12 -6.53 -12.10
C VAL A 158 7.98 -6.09 -13.27
N ASP A 159 7.85 -6.81 -14.39
CA ASP A 159 8.58 -6.52 -15.61
C ASP A 159 7.77 -5.66 -16.57
N ASP A 160 6.47 -5.94 -16.73
CA ASP A 160 5.58 -5.20 -17.64
C ASP A 160 4.11 -5.26 -17.20
N VAL A 161 3.31 -4.30 -17.69
CA VAL A 161 1.87 -4.21 -17.44
C VAL A 161 1.17 -3.92 -18.75
N ASP A 162 0.59 -4.94 -19.33
CA ASP A 162 -0.19 -4.85 -20.56
C ASP A 162 -1.68 -4.62 -20.27
N MET A 163 -2.37 -3.95 -21.19
CA MET A 163 -3.80 -3.70 -21.06
C MET A 163 -4.54 -4.23 -22.28
N GLU A 164 -5.55 -5.08 -22.04
CA GLU A 164 -6.45 -5.59 -23.05
C GLU A 164 -7.90 -5.20 -22.76
N GLY A 165 -8.57 -4.63 -23.77
CA GLY A 165 -10.00 -4.28 -23.68
C GLY A 165 -10.89 -5.45 -24.10
N LEU A 166 -11.76 -5.91 -23.22
CA LEU A 166 -12.78 -6.91 -23.51
C LEU A 166 -14.13 -6.24 -23.76
N PRO A 167 -14.62 -6.26 -25.03
CA PRO A 167 -15.96 -5.75 -25.31
C PRO A 167 -17.03 -6.65 -24.70
N ALA A 168 -18.15 -6.06 -24.31
CA ALA A 168 -19.30 -6.84 -23.87
C ALA A 168 -19.84 -7.73 -25.00
N PRO A 169 -20.39 -8.93 -24.73
CA PRO A 169 -21.00 -9.78 -25.72
C PRO A 169 -22.08 -9.04 -26.49
N PHE A 170 -22.19 -9.30 -27.82
CA PHE A 170 -23.10 -8.58 -28.71
C PHE A 170 -24.55 -8.53 -28.23
N LEU A 171 -25.08 -9.63 -27.71
CA LEU A 171 -26.43 -9.68 -27.16
C LEU A 171 -26.65 -8.75 -26.00
N GLN A 172 -25.61 -8.55 -25.16
CA GLN A 172 -25.69 -7.66 -23.99
C GLN A 172 -25.53 -6.19 -24.40
N GLN A 173 -24.78 -5.91 -25.45
CA GLN A 173 -24.65 -4.55 -26.02
C GLN A 173 -26.00 -4.01 -26.53
N CYS A 174 -26.85 -4.87 -27.08
CA CYS A 174 -28.19 -4.49 -27.56
C CYS A 174 -29.13 -3.99 -26.45
N PHE A 175 -28.87 -4.34 -25.21
CA PHE A 175 -29.71 -3.91 -24.06
C PHE A 175 -29.24 -2.59 -23.42
N CYS A 176 -28.32 -1.87 -24.03
CA CYS A 176 -27.81 -0.54 -23.61
C CYS A 176 -27.29 -0.44 -22.17
N CYS A 177 -27.12 -1.54 -21.47
CA CYS A 177 -26.69 -1.59 -20.07
C CYS A 177 -25.39 -2.35 -19.87
N ALA A 178 -24.72 -2.74 -20.97
CA ALA A 178 -23.50 -3.52 -20.89
C ALA A 178 -22.29 -2.68 -21.28
N ASP A 179 -21.37 -2.53 -20.33
CA ASP A 179 -20.05 -1.94 -20.56
C ASP A 179 -19.01 -3.03 -20.74
N GLY A 180 -17.98 -2.72 -21.55
CA GLY A 180 -16.79 -3.55 -21.65
C GLY A 180 -16.03 -3.60 -20.33
N LYS A 181 -15.05 -4.49 -20.26
CA LYS A 181 -14.08 -4.61 -19.19
C LYS A 181 -12.69 -4.36 -19.75
N GLU A 182 -11.77 -4.02 -18.89
CA GLU A 182 -10.35 -3.94 -19.21
C GLU A 182 -9.60 -4.91 -18.30
N ILE A 183 -8.72 -5.71 -18.92
CA ILE A 183 -7.84 -6.63 -18.22
C ILE A 183 -6.45 -6.02 -18.24
N LEU A 184 -5.83 -5.93 -17.09
CA LEU A 184 -4.43 -5.60 -16.94
C LEU A 184 -3.68 -6.91 -16.66
N ASP A 185 -2.85 -7.33 -17.61
CA ASP A 185 -1.93 -8.47 -17.43
C ASP A 185 -0.60 -7.95 -16.87
N ILE A 186 -0.29 -8.38 -15.66
CA ILE A 186 0.91 -7.98 -14.94
C ILE A 186 1.91 -9.13 -15.03
N SER A 187 2.93 -8.94 -15.83
CA SER A 187 4.01 -9.89 -16.00
C SER A 187 5.06 -9.72 -14.93
N THR A 188 5.35 -10.81 -14.21
CA THR A 188 6.39 -10.84 -13.17
C THR A 188 7.31 -12.03 -13.41
N LYS A 189 8.47 -12.03 -12.77
CA LYS A 189 9.42 -13.16 -12.81
C LYS A 189 8.85 -14.48 -12.28
N GLU A 190 7.80 -14.41 -11.45
CA GLU A 190 7.16 -15.57 -10.83
C GLU A 190 5.91 -16.04 -11.59
N GLY A 191 5.38 -15.24 -12.51
CA GLY A 191 4.19 -15.54 -13.32
C GLY A 191 3.39 -14.32 -13.69
N ASN A 192 2.27 -14.53 -14.36
CA ASN A 192 1.37 -13.48 -14.81
C ASN A 192 0.15 -13.40 -13.88
N PHE A 193 -0.33 -12.18 -13.65
CA PHE A 193 -1.48 -11.90 -12.82
C PHE A 193 -2.44 -10.92 -13.51
N ASP A 194 -3.71 -11.29 -13.55
CA ASP A 194 -4.74 -10.49 -14.20
C ASP A 194 -5.52 -9.62 -13.18
N ILE A 195 -5.70 -8.37 -13.53
CA ILE A 195 -6.59 -7.44 -12.84
C ILE A 195 -7.70 -7.03 -13.78
N VAL A 196 -8.94 -7.29 -13.42
CA VAL A 196 -10.12 -6.92 -14.23
C VAL A 196 -10.75 -5.66 -13.65
N VAL A 197 -10.73 -4.59 -14.42
CA VAL A 197 -11.27 -3.28 -14.04
C VAL A 197 -12.42 -2.86 -14.95
N GLN A 198 -13.12 -1.80 -14.59
CA GLN A 198 -14.15 -1.21 -15.41
C GLN A 198 -13.53 -0.54 -16.63
N ARG A 199 -14.23 -0.54 -17.75
CA ARG A 199 -13.81 0.15 -18.98
C ARG A 199 -13.56 1.64 -18.70
N GLY A 200 -12.41 2.12 -19.14
CA GLY A 200 -11.94 3.49 -18.96
C GLY A 200 -11.12 3.74 -17.68
N ASP A 201 -11.01 2.75 -16.79
CA ASP A 201 -10.13 2.83 -15.62
C ASP A 201 -8.76 2.18 -15.85
N GLY A 202 -8.62 1.32 -16.83
CA GLY A 202 -7.44 0.50 -17.08
C GLY A 202 -6.18 1.34 -17.31
N ASP A 203 -6.25 2.31 -18.18
CA ASP A 203 -5.11 3.19 -18.50
C ASP A 203 -4.60 3.94 -17.28
N ARG A 204 -5.54 4.46 -16.46
CA ARG A 204 -5.20 5.14 -15.20
C ARG A 204 -4.54 4.19 -14.21
N VAL A 205 -5.08 2.97 -14.06
CA VAL A 205 -4.57 1.98 -13.11
C VAL A 205 -3.22 1.44 -13.57
N SER A 206 -3.06 1.14 -14.86
CA SER A 206 -1.78 0.75 -15.46
C SER A 206 -0.69 1.80 -15.21
N THR A 207 -0.99 3.06 -15.51
CA THR A 207 -0.06 4.18 -15.26
C THR A 207 0.31 4.28 -13.77
N LEU A 208 -0.65 4.12 -12.86
CA LEU A 208 -0.37 4.15 -11.42
C LEU A 208 0.55 2.98 -11.00
N ILE A 209 0.32 1.79 -11.53
CA ILE A 209 1.15 0.61 -11.22
C ILE A 209 2.56 0.84 -11.75
N MET A 210 2.71 1.26 -13.02
CA MET A 210 4.02 1.47 -13.62
C MET A 210 4.83 2.56 -12.91
N ASN A 211 4.22 3.67 -12.53
CA ASN A 211 4.89 4.71 -11.75
C ASN A 211 5.44 4.16 -10.41
N GLN A 212 4.68 3.27 -9.75
CA GLN A 212 5.13 2.65 -8.51
C GLN A 212 6.20 1.58 -8.73
N VAL A 213 6.17 0.87 -9.84
CA VAL A 213 7.22 -0.07 -10.26
C VAL A 213 8.53 0.68 -10.45
N GLU A 214 8.52 1.79 -11.20
CA GLU A 214 9.70 2.62 -11.41
C GLU A 214 10.26 3.16 -10.09
N GLU A 215 9.39 3.68 -9.20
CA GLU A 215 9.80 4.18 -7.89
C GLU A 215 10.42 3.07 -7.02
N SER A 216 9.80 1.86 -6.99
CA SER A 216 10.31 0.74 -6.21
C SER A 216 11.65 0.22 -6.73
N GLN A 217 11.85 0.16 -8.04
CA GLN A 217 13.10 -0.26 -8.69
C GLN A 217 14.23 0.77 -8.49
N MET A 218 13.91 2.07 -8.42
CA MET A 218 14.89 3.09 -8.07
C MET A 218 15.36 2.95 -6.62
N MET A 219 14.44 2.67 -5.68
CA MET A 219 14.78 2.48 -4.26
C MET A 219 15.64 1.24 -3.99
N GLU A 220 15.62 0.24 -4.86
CA GLU A 220 16.47 -0.96 -4.73
C GLU A 220 17.92 -0.71 -5.21
N ARG A 221 18.13 0.30 -6.06
CA ARG A 221 19.46 0.61 -6.63
C ARG A 221 20.31 1.52 -5.74
N ASP A 222 19.68 2.22 -4.79
CA ASP A 222 20.32 3.10 -3.81
C ASP A 222 20.58 2.37 -2.47
#